data_530489576918fae5bfcbd57dec459016
#
_entry.id   530489576918fae5bfcbd57dec459016
#
_cell.length_a   1.000
_cell.length_b   1.000
_cell.length_c   1.000
_cell.angle_alpha   90.00
_cell.angle_beta   90.00
_cell.angle_gamma   90.00
#
_symmetry.space_group_name_H-M   'P 1'
#
loop_
_entity.id
_entity.type
_entity.pdbx_description
1 polymer ?
#
loop_
_entity_poly.entity_id
_entity_poly.type
_entity_poly.pdbx_seq_one_letter_code
_entity_poly.pdbx_strand_id
1 'polypeptide(L)'
;MRAPDELRALVETYLADLALTPELGALAAPMRYAIGGKLIRPVLCLAVAEAAGADPETALPAAIAVELVHSFSLVHDDLPALDDDGVRRGKPAVHVEFGEATAVLTGDALLVEAFRLALSYPTPDVGLELARTTAGMIGGQHLDLTAPGADRGEIRRLKTGALFEASVGCALWVAGVTEAEQQPWRAFASELGPLFQLVDDLLDGDGAVLEHGPEEARRLADEAAARAHDRLSALGADTTVLADIVSGLAARTA
;
A
#
# COMPACT_ATOMS: atom_id res chain seq x y z
N MET A 1 -0.51 10.32 20.05
CA MET A 1 -0.91 9.70 18.77
C MET A 1 -2.03 8.67 18.99
N ARG A 2 -2.93 8.52 18.01
CA ARG A 2 -3.99 7.50 18.02
C ARG A 2 -3.40 6.11 17.82
N ALA A 3 -3.92 5.09 18.51
CA ALA A 3 -3.46 3.72 18.35
C ALA A 3 -3.76 3.18 16.92
N PRO A 4 -3.02 2.16 16.42
CA PRO A 4 -3.25 1.60 15.09
C PRO A 4 -4.71 1.16 14.85
N ASP A 5 -5.37 0.59 15.86
CA ASP A 5 -6.78 0.15 15.76
C ASP A 5 -7.74 1.33 15.66
N GLU A 6 -7.46 2.46 16.31
CA GLU A 6 -8.26 3.70 16.20
C GLU A 6 -8.12 4.30 14.79
N LEU A 7 -6.90 4.34 14.24
CA LEU A 7 -6.66 4.79 12.87
C LEU A 7 -7.34 3.86 11.85
N ARG A 8 -7.31 2.55 12.11
CA ARG A 8 -8.01 1.56 11.29
C ARG A 8 -9.51 1.80 11.28
N ALA A 9 -10.13 2.07 12.44
CA ALA A 9 -11.54 2.36 12.53
C ALA A 9 -11.95 3.61 11.73
N LEU A 10 -11.09 4.65 11.68
CA LEU A 10 -11.30 5.82 10.81
C LEU A 10 -11.32 5.43 9.33
N VAL A 11 -10.36 4.60 8.91
CA VAL A 11 -10.27 4.09 7.52
C VAL A 11 -11.52 3.29 7.16
N GLU A 12 -11.94 2.36 8.02
CA GLU A 12 -13.11 1.50 7.80
C GLU A 12 -14.40 2.32 7.71
N THR A 13 -14.56 3.32 8.58
CA THR A 13 -15.71 4.24 8.56
C THR A 13 -15.74 5.03 7.25
N TYR A 14 -14.60 5.62 6.85
CA TYR A 14 -14.52 6.38 5.61
C TYR A 14 -14.82 5.51 4.37
N LEU A 15 -14.31 4.28 4.33
CA LEU A 15 -14.59 3.33 3.24
C LEU A 15 -16.07 2.94 3.17
N ALA A 16 -16.72 2.74 4.32
CA ALA A 16 -18.15 2.43 4.39
C ALA A 16 -19.01 3.57 3.81
N ASP A 17 -18.64 4.82 4.10
CA ASP A 17 -19.35 6.03 3.68
C ASP A 17 -18.84 6.61 2.35
N LEU A 18 -17.84 5.97 1.71
CA LEU A 18 -17.22 6.48 0.49
C LEU A 18 -18.26 6.65 -0.62
N ALA A 19 -18.50 7.90 -1.00
CA ALA A 19 -19.31 8.25 -2.15
C ALA A 19 -18.48 8.03 -3.43
N LEU A 20 -18.86 7.02 -4.21
CA LEU A 20 -18.28 6.77 -5.53
C LEU A 20 -18.94 7.67 -6.57
N THR A 21 -18.21 7.98 -7.63
CA THR A 21 -18.69 8.78 -8.76
C THR A 21 -19.96 8.15 -9.35
N PRO A 22 -21.09 8.89 -9.45
CA PRO A 22 -22.39 8.32 -9.85
C PRO A 22 -22.39 7.68 -11.25
N GLU A 23 -21.55 8.17 -12.16
CA GLU A 23 -21.41 7.65 -13.52
C GLU A 23 -20.86 6.23 -13.57
N LEU A 24 -20.19 5.74 -12.50
CA LEU A 24 -19.71 4.38 -12.40
C LEU A 24 -20.86 3.37 -12.20
N GLY A 25 -22.02 3.82 -11.73
CA GLY A 25 -23.25 3.02 -11.71
C GLY A 25 -23.09 1.64 -11.08
N ALA A 26 -23.33 0.60 -11.86
CA ALA A 26 -23.25 -0.81 -11.41
C ALA A 26 -21.84 -1.28 -11.03
N LEU A 27 -20.77 -0.59 -11.44
CA LEU A 27 -19.40 -0.90 -11.02
C LEU A 27 -19.16 -0.64 -9.53
N ALA A 28 -20.01 0.14 -8.87
CA ALA A 28 -19.91 0.36 -7.42
C ALA A 28 -19.90 -0.95 -6.60
N ALA A 29 -20.68 -1.96 -7.02
CA ALA A 29 -20.73 -3.23 -6.32
C ALA A 29 -19.42 -4.03 -6.42
N PRO A 30 -18.84 -4.31 -7.60
CA PRO A 30 -17.55 -4.99 -7.70
C PRO A 30 -16.39 -4.17 -7.13
N MET A 31 -16.42 -2.82 -7.18
CA MET A 31 -15.42 -1.97 -6.52
C MET A 31 -15.43 -2.20 -4.99
N ARG A 32 -16.60 -2.13 -4.35
CA ARG A 32 -16.73 -2.40 -2.91
C ARG A 32 -16.35 -3.83 -2.55
N TYR A 33 -16.62 -4.79 -3.43
CA TYR A 33 -16.22 -6.18 -3.28
C TYR A 33 -14.69 -6.33 -3.27
N ALA A 34 -13.96 -5.59 -4.10
CA ALA A 34 -12.51 -5.64 -4.22
C ALA A 34 -11.77 -4.99 -3.04
N ILE A 35 -12.35 -3.91 -2.43
CA ILE A 35 -11.73 -3.17 -1.34
C ILE A 35 -11.75 -3.98 -0.05
N GLY A 36 -10.68 -3.90 0.74
CA GLY A 36 -10.60 -4.49 2.08
C GLY A 36 -9.28 -5.22 2.35
N GLY A 37 -9.28 -6.04 3.41
CA GLY A 37 -8.10 -6.75 3.88
C GLY A 37 -7.48 -6.10 5.12
N LYS A 38 -6.14 -6.11 5.21
CA LYS A 38 -5.44 -5.68 6.44
C LYS A 38 -5.35 -4.17 6.62
N LEU A 39 -5.62 -3.38 5.58
CA LEU A 39 -5.62 -1.90 5.55
C LEU A 39 -4.33 -1.26 6.12
N ILE A 40 -3.19 -1.93 5.96
CA ILE A 40 -1.90 -1.50 6.53
C ILE A 40 -1.45 -0.17 5.92
N ARG A 41 -1.57 -0.02 4.60
CA ARG A 41 -1.13 1.17 3.87
C ARG A 41 -1.91 2.44 4.26
N PRO A 42 -3.24 2.42 4.30
CA PRO A 42 -3.99 3.59 4.77
C PRO A 42 -3.74 3.89 6.26
N VAL A 43 -3.63 2.90 7.14
CA VAL A 43 -3.29 3.11 8.55
C VAL A 43 -1.90 3.74 8.69
N LEU A 44 -0.91 3.27 7.94
CA LEU A 44 0.42 3.87 7.88
C LEU A 44 0.36 5.34 7.43
N CYS A 45 -0.42 5.64 6.39
CA CYS A 45 -0.58 7.00 5.90
C CYS A 45 -1.13 7.92 7.00
N LEU A 46 -2.17 7.51 7.72
CA LEU A 46 -2.73 8.28 8.83
C LEU A 46 -1.73 8.46 9.98
N ALA A 47 -1.01 7.39 10.34
CA ALA A 47 0.00 7.45 11.41
C ALA A 47 1.15 8.39 11.06
N VAL A 48 1.62 8.39 9.80
CA VAL A 48 2.65 9.33 9.33
C VAL A 48 2.14 10.77 9.35
N ALA A 49 0.92 11.02 8.89
CA ALA A 49 0.33 12.37 8.92
C ALA A 49 0.26 12.91 10.36
N GLU A 50 -0.20 12.09 11.32
CA GLU A 50 -0.28 12.48 12.72
C GLU A 50 1.11 12.70 13.33
N ALA A 51 2.08 11.83 13.06
CA ALA A 51 3.47 12.00 13.52
C ALA A 51 4.14 13.25 12.92
N ALA A 52 3.76 13.63 11.70
CA ALA A 52 4.20 14.85 11.04
C ALA A 52 3.43 16.11 11.47
N GLY A 53 2.48 16.00 12.42
CA GLY A 53 1.78 17.11 13.05
C GLY A 53 0.44 17.50 12.42
N ALA A 54 -0.08 16.71 11.46
CA ALA A 54 -1.42 16.91 10.89
C ALA A 54 -2.49 16.16 11.70
N ASP A 55 -3.75 16.59 11.60
CA ASP A 55 -4.86 15.75 12.02
C ASP A 55 -4.99 14.58 11.04
N PRO A 56 -4.91 13.29 11.48
CA PRO A 56 -4.99 12.14 10.60
C PRO A 56 -6.30 12.10 9.78
N GLU A 57 -7.39 12.70 10.25
CA GLU A 57 -8.64 12.77 9.47
C GLU A 57 -8.47 13.58 8.18
N THR A 58 -7.58 14.57 8.14
CA THR A 58 -7.27 15.32 6.93
C THR A 58 -6.54 14.48 5.88
N ALA A 59 -5.88 13.39 6.29
CA ALA A 59 -5.17 12.47 5.39
C ALA A 59 -6.05 11.31 4.89
N LEU A 60 -7.30 11.19 5.35
CA LEU A 60 -8.20 10.10 4.94
C LEU A 60 -8.37 10.00 3.42
N PRO A 61 -8.62 11.08 2.65
CA PRO A 61 -8.72 10.95 1.20
C PRO A 61 -7.43 10.41 0.56
N ALA A 62 -6.25 10.83 1.03
CA ALA A 62 -4.96 10.33 0.53
C ALA A 62 -4.73 8.85 0.91
N ALA A 63 -5.03 8.49 2.16
CA ALA A 63 -4.92 7.11 2.65
C ALA A 63 -5.82 6.15 1.85
N ILE A 64 -7.05 6.55 1.59
CA ILE A 64 -7.99 5.75 0.79
C ILE A 64 -7.55 5.72 -0.68
N ALA A 65 -7.03 6.81 -1.24
CA ALA A 65 -6.48 6.80 -2.59
C ALA A 65 -5.39 5.74 -2.78
N VAL A 66 -4.48 5.60 -1.83
CA VAL A 66 -3.45 4.53 -1.84
C VAL A 66 -4.09 3.14 -1.78
N GLU A 67 -5.11 2.94 -0.94
CA GLU A 67 -5.81 1.65 -0.82
C GLU A 67 -6.59 1.30 -2.10
N LEU A 68 -7.19 2.29 -2.77
CA LEU A 68 -7.86 2.08 -4.05
C LEU A 68 -6.86 1.69 -5.15
N VAL A 69 -5.66 2.30 -5.20
CA VAL A 69 -4.59 1.87 -6.11
C VAL A 69 -4.14 0.45 -5.78
N HIS A 70 -4.01 0.09 -4.51
CA HIS A 70 -3.71 -1.29 -4.12
C HIS A 70 -4.82 -2.26 -4.56
N SER A 71 -6.08 -1.91 -4.36
CA SER A 71 -7.21 -2.74 -4.79
C SER A 71 -7.29 -2.87 -6.30
N PHE A 72 -7.04 -1.79 -7.04
CA PHE A 72 -6.91 -1.79 -8.50
C PHE A 72 -5.86 -2.82 -8.96
N SER A 73 -4.64 -2.78 -8.38
CA SER A 73 -3.57 -3.68 -8.79
C SER A 73 -3.95 -5.15 -8.58
N LEU A 74 -4.56 -5.48 -7.43
CA LEU A 74 -4.99 -6.85 -7.15
C LEU A 74 -6.09 -7.34 -8.10
N VAL A 75 -7.06 -6.48 -8.44
CA VAL A 75 -8.13 -6.83 -9.39
C VAL A 75 -7.57 -7.14 -10.77
N HIS A 76 -6.57 -6.38 -11.22
CA HIS A 76 -5.94 -6.63 -12.51
C HIS A 76 -4.96 -7.80 -12.47
N ASP A 77 -4.17 -7.92 -11.40
CA ASP A 77 -3.22 -9.04 -11.23
C ASP A 77 -3.95 -10.39 -11.27
N ASP A 78 -5.15 -10.49 -10.69
CA ASP A 78 -5.94 -11.74 -10.67
C ASP A 78 -6.49 -12.15 -12.04
N LEU A 79 -6.49 -11.27 -13.06
CA LEU A 79 -7.04 -11.60 -14.39
C LEU A 79 -6.29 -12.76 -15.06
N PRO A 80 -6.99 -13.57 -15.89
CA PRO A 80 -6.35 -14.67 -16.65
C PRO A 80 -5.21 -14.24 -17.58
N ALA A 81 -5.14 -12.96 -17.93
CA ALA A 81 -4.05 -12.39 -18.73
C ALA A 81 -2.78 -12.10 -17.92
N LEU A 82 -2.83 -12.16 -16.59
CA LEU A 82 -1.73 -11.88 -15.65
C LEU A 82 -1.46 -13.11 -14.78
N ASP A 83 -1.87 -13.10 -13.50
CA ASP A 83 -1.55 -14.17 -12.55
C ASP A 83 -2.58 -15.33 -12.60
N ASP A 84 -3.76 -15.13 -13.20
CA ASP A 84 -4.88 -16.10 -13.32
C ASP A 84 -5.32 -16.67 -11.95
N ASP A 85 -5.39 -15.79 -10.94
CA ASP A 85 -5.78 -16.16 -9.59
C ASP A 85 -7.31 -16.19 -9.44
N GLY A 86 -7.90 -17.39 -9.28
CA GLY A 86 -9.34 -17.56 -9.10
C GLY A 86 -9.88 -17.16 -7.73
N VAL A 87 -9.02 -16.98 -6.72
CA VAL A 87 -9.40 -16.72 -5.32
C VAL A 87 -8.54 -15.61 -4.72
N ARG A 88 -9.15 -14.59 -4.16
CA ARG A 88 -8.47 -13.50 -3.45
C ARG A 88 -9.07 -13.29 -2.05
N ARG A 89 -8.23 -13.33 -1.01
CA ARG A 89 -8.65 -13.16 0.39
C ARG A 89 -9.77 -14.14 0.81
N GLY A 90 -9.68 -15.39 0.35
CA GLY A 90 -10.62 -16.46 0.69
C GLY A 90 -11.99 -16.38 0.00
N LYS A 91 -12.18 -15.50 -0.99
CA LYS A 91 -13.38 -15.36 -1.81
C LYS A 91 -13.03 -15.39 -3.30
N PRO A 92 -13.96 -15.66 -4.23
CA PRO A 92 -13.70 -15.61 -5.66
C PRO A 92 -13.07 -14.29 -6.06
N ALA A 93 -12.09 -14.30 -6.97
CA ALA A 93 -11.54 -13.07 -7.55
C ALA A 93 -12.63 -12.31 -8.34
N VAL A 94 -12.43 -10.99 -8.55
CA VAL A 94 -13.47 -10.14 -9.20
C VAL A 94 -13.85 -10.66 -10.58
N HIS A 95 -12.88 -11.17 -11.36
CA HIS A 95 -13.15 -11.73 -12.70
C HIS A 95 -13.97 -13.02 -12.65
N VAL A 96 -13.86 -13.81 -11.59
CA VAL A 96 -14.65 -15.03 -11.38
C VAL A 96 -16.07 -14.68 -10.95
N GLU A 97 -16.25 -13.72 -10.04
CA GLU A 97 -17.55 -13.34 -9.49
C GLU A 97 -18.38 -12.48 -10.46
N PHE A 98 -17.73 -11.54 -11.17
CA PHE A 98 -18.42 -10.53 -11.99
C PHE A 98 -18.08 -10.61 -13.48
N GLY A 99 -17.18 -11.49 -13.89
CA GLY A 99 -16.69 -11.64 -15.26
C GLY A 99 -15.49 -10.72 -15.58
N GLU A 100 -14.66 -11.16 -16.54
CA GLU A 100 -13.39 -10.51 -16.90
C GLU A 100 -13.57 -9.05 -17.34
N ALA A 101 -14.54 -8.76 -18.21
CA ALA A 101 -14.80 -7.40 -18.69
C ALA A 101 -15.16 -6.47 -17.54
N THR A 102 -15.96 -6.94 -16.56
CA THR A 102 -16.30 -6.19 -15.36
C THR A 102 -15.07 -5.98 -14.48
N ALA A 103 -14.20 -6.99 -14.34
CA ALA A 103 -12.97 -6.87 -13.54
C ALA A 103 -12.01 -5.82 -14.13
N VAL A 104 -11.80 -5.80 -15.45
CA VAL A 104 -10.99 -4.75 -16.11
C VAL A 104 -11.55 -3.36 -15.77
N LEU A 105 -12.85 -3.14 -16.01
CA LEU A 105 -13.49 -1.85 -15.74
C LEU A 105 -13.53 -1.51 -14.23
N THR A 106 -13.59 -2.51 -13.35
CA THR A 106 -13.52 -2.30 -11.90
C THR A 106 -12.15 -1.77 -11.48
N GLY A 107 -11.06 -2.35 -12.02
CA GLY A 107 -9.72 -1.84 -11.79
C GLY A 107 -9.56 -0.39 -12.29
N ASP A 108 -9.98 -0.10 -13.52
CA ASP A 108 -9.96 1.24 -14.07
C ASP A 108 -10.74 2.25 -13.21
N ALA A 109 -11.93 1.86 -12.74
CA ALA A 109 -12.78 2.68 -11.88
C ALA A 109 -12.13 2.95 -10.52
N LEU A 110 -11.51 1.94 -9.89
CA LEU A 110 -10.76 2.10 -8.64
C LEU A 110 -9.60 3.09 -8.80
N LEU A 111 -8.88 2.99 -9.91
CA LEU A 111 -7.77 3.90 -10.22
C LEU A 111 -8.25 5.34 -10.42
N VAL A 112 -9.35 5.55 -11.15
CA VAL A 112 -9.94 6.89 -11.35
C VAL A 112 -10.41 7.49 -10.02
N GLU A 113 -11.11 6.71 -9.18
CA GLU A 113 -11.53 7.17 -7.85
C GLU A 113 -10.35 7.49 -6.92
N ALA A 114 -9.26 6.73 -7.01
CA ALA A 114 -8.03 7.03 -6.27
C ALA A 114 -7.49 8.43 -6.64
N PHE A 115 -7.40 8.74 -7.93
CA PHE A 115 -6.97 10.07 -8.38
C PHE A 115 -7.96 11.17 -8.02
N ARG A 116 -9.28 10.90 -8.08
CA ARG A 116 -10.30 11.87 -7.62
C ARG A 116 -10.07 12.27 -6.17
N LEU A 117 -9.79 11.31 -5.29
CA LEU A 117 -9.48 11.57 -3.89
C LEU A 117 -8.14 12.29 -3.71
N ALA A 118 -7.09 11.82 -4.38
CA ALA A 118 -5.76 12.43 -4.29
C ALA A 118 -5.71 13.87 -4.81
N LEU A 119 -6.57 14.23 -5.77
CA LEU A 119 -6.69 15.57 -6.34
C LEU A 119 -7.72 16.45 -5.61
N SER A 120 -8.32 16.01 -4.51
CA SER A 120 -9.22 16.81 -3.70
C SER A 120 -8.49 17.83 -2.81
N TYR A 121 -7.17 17.73 -2.69
CA TYR A 121 -6.34 18.66 -1.92
C TYR A 121 -6.08 19.96 -2.69
N PRO A 122 -5.74 21.06 -1.97
CA PRO A 122 -5.50 22.37 -2.58
C PRO A 122 -4.32 22.41 -3.56
N THR A 123 -3.34 21.50 -3.38
CA THR A 123 -2.16 21.37 -4.24
C THR A 123 -2.15 20.02 -4.96
N PRO A 124 -1.50 19.90 -6.13
CA PRO A 124 -1.46 18.65 -6.88
C PRO A 124 -0.50 17.61 -6.30
N ASP A 125 0.24 17.92 -5.24
CA ASP A 125 1.38 17.13 -4.78
C ASP A 125 1.00 15.70 -4.38
N VAL A 126 -0.13 15.51 -3.70
CA VAL A 126 -0.66 14.17 -3.34
C VAL A 126 -0.98 13.37 -4.61
N GLY A 127 -1.62 14.01 -5.60
CA GLY A 127 -1.94 13.38 -6.89
C GLY A 127 -0.69 13.01 -7.69
N LEU A 128 0.32 13.89 -7.71
CA LEU A 128 1.59 13.64 -8.39
C LEU A 128 2.39 12.52 -7.71
N GLU A 129 2.42 12.50 -6.38
CA GLU A 129 3.04 11.42 -5.60
C GLU A 129 2.39 10.07 -5.92
N LEU A 130 1.05 10.02 -5.90
CA LEU A 130 0.29 8.81 -6.22
C LEU A 130 0.53 8.36 -7.66
N ALA A 131 0.56 9.30 -8.62
CA ALA A 131 0.79 8.98 -10.03
C ALA A 131 2.19 8.40 -10.26
N ARG A 132 3.22 9.00 -9.65
CA ARG A 132 4.60 8.54 -9.75
C ARG A 132 4.75 7.11 -9.20
N THR A 133 4.21 6.86 -8.03
CA THR A 133 4.31 5.55 -7.37
C THR A 133 3.47 4.48 -8.07
N THR A 134 2.28 4.84 -8.58
CA THR A 134 1.45 3.95 -9.40
C THR A 134 2.15 3.56 -10.69
N ALA A 135 2.79 4.51 -11.39
CA ALA A 135 3.59 4.22 -12.58
C ALA A 135 4.75 3.27 -12.28
N GLY A 136 5.43 3.45 -11.12
CA GLY A 136 6.46 2.52 -10.65
C GLY A 136 5.91 1.11 -10.45
N MET A 137 4.77 0.98 -9.78
CA MET A 137 4.10 -0.31 -9.53
C MET A 137 3.73 -1.03 -10.84
N ILE A 138 3.12 -0.31 -11.80
CA ILE A 138 2.79 -0.84 -13.13
C ILE A 138 4.05 -1.28 -13.87
N GLY A 139 5.11 -0.47 -13.82
CA GLY A 139 6.41 -0.81 -14.41
C GLY A 139 7.03 -2.05 -13.78
N GLY A 140 6.92 -2.21 -12.46
CA GLY A 140 7.37 -3.40 -11.73
C GLY A 140 6.61 -4.66 -12.16
N GLN A 141 5.29 -4.57 -12.29
CA GLN A 141 4.46 -5.67 -12.80
C GLN A 141 4.84 -6.04 -14.24
N HIS A 142 5.07 -5.05 -15.10
CA HIS A 142 5.51 -5.32 -16.47
C HIS A 142 6.87 -6.01 -16.53
N LEU A 143 7.84 -5.59 -15.71
CA LEU A 143 9.16 -6.24 -15.62
C LEU A 143 9.05 -7.69 -15.14
N ASP A 144 8.20 -7.94 -14.14
CA ASP A 144 7.95 -9.28 -13.58
C ASP A 144 7.47 -10.25 -14.67
N LEU A 145 6.58 -9.79 -15.55
CA LEU A 145 6.01 -10.59 -16.64
C LEU A 145 6.95 -10.77 -17.83
N THR A 146 7.76 -9.76 -18.18
CA THR A 146 8.43 -9.72 -19.49
C THR A 146 9.95 -9.90 -19.43
N ALA A 147 10.55 -9.81 -18.25
CA ALA A 147 12.00 -9.84 -18.07
C ALA A 147 12.45 -10.91 -17.05
N PRO A 148 12.45 -12.20 -17.41
CA PRO A 148 12.76 -13.30 -16.48
C PRO A 148 14.17 -13.25 -15.87
N GLY A 149 15.04 -12.38 -16.36
CA GLY A 149 16.39 -12.13 -15.83
C GLY A 149 16.52 -10.80 -15.06
N ALA A 150 15.43 -10.06 -14.87
CA ALA A 150 15.48 -8.79 -14.14
C ALA A 150 15.82 -8.99 -12.65
N ASP A 151 16.39 -7.96 -12.05
CA ASP A 151 16.68 -7.96 -10.61
C ASP A 151 15.39 -8.06 -9.80
N ARG A 152 15.23 -9.16 -9.07
CA ARG A 152 14.06 -9.40 -8.20
C ARG A 152 13.93 -8.33 -7.12
N GLY A 153 15.04 -7.78 -6.62
CA GLY A 153 15.02 -6.68 -5.66
C GLY A 153 14.37 -5.43 -6.25
N GLU A 154 14.69 -5.09 -7.50
CA GLU A 154 14.10 -3.96 -8.22
C GLU A 154 12.60 -4.19 -8.50
N ILE A 155 12.20 -5.40 -8.94
CA ILE A 155 10.80 -5.74 -9.15
C ILE A 155 10.01 -5.58 -7.84
N ARG A 156 10.51 -6.14 -6.73
CA ARG A 156 9.87 -6.04 -5.40
C ARG A 156 9.77 -4.59 -4.93
N ARG A 157 10.83 -3.81 -5.13
CA ARG A 157 10.83 -2.38 -4.79
C ARG A 157 9.73 -1.63 -5.56
N LEU A 158 9.59 -1.87 -6.85
CA LEU A 158 8.60 -1.23 -7.70
C LEU A 158 7.18 -1.77 -7.45
N LYS A 159 6.99 -3.08 -7.43
CA LYS A 159 5.66 -3.71 -7.31
C LYS A 159 5.07 -3.54 -5.90
N THR A 160 5.85 -3.78 -4.85
CA THR A 160 5.39 -3.77 -3.46
C THR A 160 5.80 -2.51 -2.71
N GLY A 161 7.05 -2.08 -2.84
CA GLY A 161 7.61 -0.94 -2.10
C GLY A 161 6.98 0.39 -2.47
N ALA A 162 6.66 0.61 -3.74
CA ALA A 162 6.12 1.87 -4.23
C ALA A 162 4.86 2.34 -3.47
N LEU A 163 3.95 1.44 -3.09
CA LEU A 163 2.75 1.83 -2.35
C LEU A 163 3.00 2.11 -0.87
N PHE A 164 4.05 1.56 -0.25
CA PHE A 164 4.51 2.01 1.06
C PHE A 164 5.14 3.41 0.98
N GLU A 165 5.94 3.67 -0.05
CA GLU A 165 6.45 5.01 -0.34
C GLU A 165 5.32 6.01 -0.59
N ALA A 166 4.26 5.63 -1.33
CA ALA A 166 3.07 6.44 -1.53
C ALA A 166 2.36 6.76 -0.21
N SER A 167 2.19 5.77 0.67
CA SER A 167 1.53 5.97 1.98
C SER A 167 2.23 7.03 2.81
N VAL A 168 3.56 6.99 2.85
CA VAL A 168 4.37 7.97 3.56
C VAL A 168 4.39 9.32 2.82
N GLY A 169 4.68 9.32 1.52
CA GLY A 169 4.81 10.55 0.73
C GLY A 169 3.52 11.37 0.68
N CYS A 170 2.37 10.72 0.43
CA CYS A 170 1.07 11.41 0.43
C CYS A 170 0.75 12.02 1.80
N ALA A 171 1.04 11.30 2.90
CA ALA A 171 0.85 11.81 4.26
C ALA A 171 1.69 13.06 4.52
N LEU A 172 2.96 13.08 4.09
CA LEU A 172 3.86 14.21 4.26
C LEU A 172 3.39 15.45 3.49
N TRP A 173 2.88 15.27 2.26
CA TRP A 173 2.28 16.36 1.49
C TRP A 173 1.03 16.91 2.18
N VAL A 174 0.17 16.05 2.73
CA VAL A 174 -1.00 16.49 3.50
C VAL A 174 -0.60 17.26 4.75
N ALA A 175 0.46 16.83 5.44
CA ALA A 175 0.99 17.50 6.62
C ALA A 175 1.76 18.80 6.30
N GLY A 176 1.95 19.14 5.03
CA GLY A 176 2.68 20.35 4.62
C GLY A 176 4.19 20.28 4.85
N VAL A 177 4.74 19.07 4.98
CA VAL A 177 6.20 18.87 5.12
C VAL A 177 6.88 19.20 3.80
N THR A 178 7.84 20.13 3.82
CA THR A 178 8.56 20.53 2.61
C THR A 178 9.37 19.38 2.02
N GLU A 179 9.58 19.37 0.72
CA GLU A 179 10.34 18.30 0.02
C GLU A 179 11.72 18.05 0.66
N ALA A 180 12.41 19.12 1.10
CA ALA A 180 13.70 19.01 1.75
C ALA A 180 13.63 18.27 3.10
N GLU A 181 12.54 18.44 3.84
CA GLU A 181 12.32 17.83 5.16
C GLU A 181 11.78 16.39 5.04
N GLN A 182 11.33 15.97 3.88
CA GLN A 182 10.77 14.63 3.68
C GLN A 182 11.83 13.52 3.62
N GLN A 183 13.11 13.86 3.35
CA GLN A 183 14.17 12.86 3.13
C GLN A 183 14.29 11.80 4.24
N PRO A 184 14.33 12.12 5.54
CA PRO A 184 14.40 11.10 6.59
C PRO A 184 13.19 10.17 6.62
N TRP A 185 11.98 10.70 6.36
CA TRP A 185 10.74 9.94 6.27
C TRP A 185 10.72 9.00 5.06
N ARG A 186 11.22 9.47 3.92
CA ARG A 186 11.34 8.65 2.71
C ARG A 186 12.36 7.52 2.89
N ALA A 187 13.44 7.78 3.65
CA ALA A 187 14.39 6.73 4.03
C ALA A 187 13.75 5.68 4.96
N PHE A 188 12.83 6.06 5.83
CA PHE A 188 11.99 5.11 6.58
C PHE A 188 11.07 4.31 5.65
N ALA A 189 10.36 4.99 4.74
CA ALA A 189 9.43 4.34 3.82
C ALA A 189 10.11 3.24 2.97
N SER A 190 11.36 3.47 2.54
CA SER A 190 12.10 2.51 1.73
C SER A 190 12.46 1.21 2.45
N GLU A 191 12.45 1.18 3.78
CA GLU A 191 12.68 -0.06 4.56
C GLU A 191 11.41 -0.91 4.69
N LEU A 192 10.21 -0.33 4.51
CA LEU A 192 8.94 -1.03 4.73
C LEU A 192 8.62 -2.06 3.63
N GLY A 193 8.92 -1.74 2.38
CA GLY A 193 8.70 -2.65 1.26
C GLY A 193 9.46 -3.97 1.41
N PRO A 194 10.79 -3.93 1.62
CA PRO A 194 11.60 -5.12 1.90
C PRO A 194 11.12 -5.89 3.12
N LEU A 195 10.81 -5.22 4.24
CA LEU A 195 10.29 -5.86 5.44
C LEU A 195 8.98 -6.62 5.14
N PHE A 196 8.03 -5.95 4.50
CA PHE A 196 6.73 -6.55 4.17
C PHE A 196 6.90 -7.80 3.30
N GLN A 197 7.74 -7.72 2.27
CA GLN A 197 7.98 -8.84 1.36
C GLN A 197 8.62 -10.03 2.07
N LEU A 198 9.64 -9.79 2.91
CA LEU A 198 10.29 -10.88 3.67
C LEU A 198 9.31 -11.56 4.62
N VAL A 199 8.40 -10.81 5.23
CA VAL A 199 7.35 -11.37 6.09
C VAL A 199 6.32 -12.16 5.28
N ASP A 200 5.89 -11.67 4.13
CA ASP A 200 4.98 -12.40 3.24
C ASP A 200 5.66 -13.69 2.71
N ASP A 201 6.93 -13.64 2.27
CA ASP A 201 7.71 -14.82 1.85
C ASP A 201 7.79 -15.87 2.99
N LEU A 202 7.91 -15.43 4.26
CA LEU A 202 7.91 -16.31 5.43
C LEU A 202 6.55 -16.97 5.68
N LEU A 203 5.45 -16.25 5.45
CA LEU A 203 4.08 -16.75 5.63
C LEU A 203 3.71 -17.77 4.55
N ASP A 204 4.11 -17.49 3.30
CA ASP A 204 3.75 -18.28 2.14
C ASP A 204 4.75 -19.43 1.87
N GLY A 205 5.94 -19.39 2.50
CA GLY A 205 6.99 -20.40 2.32
C GLY A 205 7.66 -20.32 0.95
N ASP A 206 7.69 -19.13 0.33
CA ASP A 206 8.26 -18.90 -1.00
C ASP A 206 9.39 -17.84 -0.98
N GLY A 207 9.74 -17.29 -2.13
CA GLY A 207 10.70 -16.18 -2.26
C GLY A 207 11.98 -16.38 -1.46
N ALA A 208 12.22 -15.54 -0.46
CA ALA A 208 13.42 -15.59 0.38
C ALA A 208 13.56 -16.91 1.14
N VAL A 209 12.44 -17.58 1.48
CA VAL A 209 12.48 -18.89 2.16
C VAL A 209 13.03 -19.97 1.22
N LEU A 210 12.63 -19.96 -0.05
CA LEU A 210 13.16 -20.90 -1.06
C LEU A 210 14.62 -20.61 -1.41
N GLU A 211 15.01 -19.32 -1.43
CA GLU A 211 16.37 -18.90 -1.80
C GLU A 211 17.39 -19.13 -0.68
N HIS A 212 17.02 -18.90 0.57
CA HIS A 212 17.94 -18.84 1.71
C HIS A 212 17.57 -19.74 2.87
N GLY A 213 16.38 -20.31 2.89
CA GLY A 213 15.81 -21.05 4.01
C GLY A 213 15.08 -20.16 5.03
N PRO A 214 14.19 -20.76 5.86
CA PRO A 214 13.30 -20.00 6.75
C PRO A 214 14.04 -19.24 7.86
N GLU A 215 15.14 -19.78 8.40
CA GLU A 215 15.93 -19.13 9.46
C GLU A 215 16.60 -17.86 8.94
N GLU A 216 17.21 -17.93 7.76
CA GLU A 216 17.86 -16.79 7.13
C GLU A 216 16.84 -15.75 6.66
N ALA A 217 15.71 -16.17 6.08
CA ALA A 217 14.62 -15.26 5.73
C ALA A 217 14.10 -14.50 6.97
N ARG A 218 13.96 -15.19 8.13
CA ARG A 218 13.59 -14.55 9.39
C ARG A 218 14.64 -13.54 9.85
N ARG A 219 15.93 -13.90 9.82
CA ARG A 219 17.01 -12.98 10.17
C ARG A 219 17.01 -11.73 9.30
N LEU A 220 16.78 -11.87 7.98
CA LEU A 220 16.68 -10.75 7.07
C LEU A 220 15.46 -9.85 7.37
N ALA A 221 14.31 -10.43 7.75
CA ALA A 221 13.13 -9.68 8.16
C ALA A 221 13.39 -8.90 9.47
N ASP A 222 14.03 -9.52 10.46
CA ASP A 222 14.38 -8.87 11.73
C ASP A 222 15.37 -7.71 11.49
N GLU A 223 16.34 -7.87 10.59
CA GLU A 223 17.27 -6.82 10.22
C GLU A 223 16.57 -5.67 9.48
N ALA A 224 15.61 -5.97 8.59
CA ALA A 224 14.82 -4.93 7.92
C ALA A 224 13.97 -4.15 8.93
N ALA A 225 13.35 -4.84 9.91
CA ALA A 225 12.62 -4.18 10.98
C ALA A 225 13.54 -3.30 11.84
N ALA A 226 14.74 -3.78 12.19
CA ALA A 226 15.72 -2.99 12.95
C ALA A 226 16.12 -1.72 12.19
N ARG A 227 16.40 -1.81 10.88
CA ARG A 227 16.70 -0.63 10.05
C ARG A 227 15.52 0.35 10.03
N ALA A 228 14.28 -0.13 9.89
CA ALA A 228 13.09 0.72 9.94
C ALA A 228 12.98 1.45 11.30
N HIS A 229 13.21 0.77 12.42
CA HIS A 229 13.25 1.40 13.76
C HIS A 229 14.37 2.43 13.89
N ASP A 230 15.57 2.17 13.36
CA ASP A 230 16.68 3.12 13.36
C ASP A 230 16.31 4.41 12.58
N ARG A 231 15.63 4.24 11.41
CA ARG A 231 15.14 5.39 10.64
C ARG A 231 14.10 6.20 11.42
N LEU A 232 13.16 5.53 12.11
CA LEU A 232 12.16 6.20 12.95
C LEU A 232 12.82 6.96 14.11
N SER A 233 13.83 6.37 14.74
CA SER A 233 14.55 7.00 15.86
C SER A 233 15.30 8.28 15.46
N ALA A 234 15.65 8.42 14.20
CA ALA A 234 16.31 9.61 13.65
C ALA A 234 15.31 10.75 13.32
N LEU A 235 13.99 10.49 13.35
CA LEU A 235 12.97 11.50 13.14
C LEU A 235 12.77 12.31 14.43
N GLY A 236 12.68 13.62 14.32
CA GLY A 236 12.42 14.53 15.45
C GLY A 236 10.94 14.59 15.87
N ALA A 237 10.17 13.50 15.67
CA ALA A 237 8.74 13.42 15.89
C ALA A 237 8.38 12.28 16.85
N ASP A 238 7.14 12.28 17.39
CA ASP A 238 6.61 11.10 18.07
C ASP A 238 6.30 10.00 17.07
N THR A 239 7.12 8.96 17.05
CA THR A 239 7.02 7.82 16.13
C THR A 239 6.55 6.53 16.81
N THR A 240 6.03 6.61 18.04
CA THR A 240 5.62 5.42 18.83
C THR A 240 4.68 4.51 18.05
N VAL A 241 3.63 5.06 17.43
CA VAL A 241 2.65 4.29 16.66
C VAL A 241 3.25 3.70 15.38
N LEU A 242 4.16 4.41 14.73
CA LEU A 242 4.88 3.89 13.57
C LEU A 242 5.80 2.70 13.97
N ALA A 243 6.45 2.79 15.13
CA ALA A 243 7.24 1.70 15.68
C ALA A 243 6.38 0.47 16.01
N ASP A 244 5.17 0.68 16.55
CA ASP A 244 4.20 -0.40 16.78
C ASP A 244 3.76 -1.07 15.46
N ILE A 245 3.52 -0.28 14.41
CA ILE A 245 3.18 -0.81 13.07
C ILE A 245 4.34 -1.66 12.52
N VAL A 246 5.59 -1.19 12.60
CA VAL A 246 6.78 -1.95 12.15
C VAL A 246 6.91 -3.25 12.93
N SER A 247 6.80 -3.17 14.27
CA SER A 247 6.88 -4.35 15.14
C SER A 247 5.76 -5.34 14.86
N GLY A 248 4.55 -4.85 14.64
CA GLY A 248 3.38 -5.66 14.26
C GLY A 248 3.55 -6.34 12.89
N LEU A 249 4.20 -5.68 11.93
CA LEU A 249 4.55 -6.29 10.66
C LEU A 249 5.56 -7.42 10.84
N ALA A 250 6.66 -7.17 11.56
CA ALA A 250 7.73 -8.13 11.77
C ALA A 250 7.29 -9.36 12.60
N ALA A 251 6.36 -9.16 13.54
CA ALA A 251 5.84 -10.23 14.41
C ALA A 251 4.82 -11.15 13.74
N ARG A 252 4.39 -10.88 12.49
CA ARG A 252 3.45 -11.74 11.77
C ARG A 252 4.07 -13.11 11.52
N THR A 253 3.43 -14.13 12.06
CA THR A 253 3.73 -15.54 11.84
C THR A 253 2.49 -16.23 11.27
N ALA A 254 2.69 -17.36 10.60
CA ALA A 254 1.62 -18.17 10.03
C ALA A 254 0.62 -18.66 11.12
#